data_911dc1abae9dad451cb34dde8bd7e135
#
_entry.id   911dc1abae9dad451cb34dde8bd7e135
#
_cell.length_a   1.000
_cell.length_b   1.000
_cell.length_c   1.000
_cell.angle_alpha   90.00
_cell.angle_beta   90.00
_cell.angle_gamma   90.00
#
_symmetry.space_group_name_H-M   'P 1'
#
loop_
_entity.id
_entity.type
_entity.pdbx_description
1 polymer ?
#
loop_
_entity_poly.entity_id
_entity_poly.type
_entity_poly.pdbx_seq_one_letter_code
_entity_poly.pdbx_strand_id
1 'polypeptide(L)'
;WYESSQLAAKQRAQQNKKAEEKKAELEEFIRRFSANVAKSKQATSRKKMIEKLNLDEIKPSSRRYPAIIFDQEREAGDQILHVENLSASVDGEVLFKNVDLNMAKGDKIVVFSKDSRATTAFYEVLNNRMTPDSGTFDWGITTAQSYLPNDNAEFFQSDLNLVDWLRQWTKTEEERVRVYLRKKKKKMIFSGEEALK
;
A
#
# COMPACT_ATOMS: atom_id res chain seq x y z
N TRP A 1 18.41 -0.28 -4.21
CA TRP A 1 18.01 -1.65 -3.89
C TRP A 1 16.67 -2.05 -4.52
N TYR A 2 15.61 -1.22 -4.44
CA TYR A 2 14.29 -1.51 -5.03
C TYR A 2 14.38 -1.69 -6.56
N GLU A 3 14.97 -0.74 -7.26
CA GLU A 3 15.18 -0.77 -8.70
C GLU A 3 16.03 -1.98 -9.14
N SER A 4 17.09 -2.27 -8.41
CA SER A 4 17.94 -3.45 -8.68
C SER A 4 17.16 -4.77 -8.52
N SER A 5 16.28 -4.87 -7.51
CA SER A 5 15.46 -6.06 -7.30
C SER A 5 14.39 -6.24 -8.38
N GLN A 6 13.78 -5.15 -8.84
CA GLN A 6 12.81 -5.16 -9.94
C GLN A 6 13.49 -5.55 -11.26
N LEU A 7 14.68 -5.00 -11.53
CA LEU A 7 15.45 -5.34 -12.72
C LEU A 7 15.83 -6.84 -12.72
N ALA A 8 16.33 -7.34 -11.59
CA ALA A 8 16.67 -8.75 -11.43
C ALA A 8 15.46 -9.68 -11.63
N ALA A 9 14.29 -9.31 -11.08
CA ALA A 9 13.05 -10.07 -11.26
C ALA A 9 12.61 -10.08 -12.74
N LYS A 10 12.71 -8.95 -13.44
CA LYS A 10 12.40 -8.84 -14.86
C LYS A 10 13.34 -9.68 -15.72
N GLN A 11 14.65 -9.65 -15.43
CA GLN A 11 15.64 -10.46 -16.13
C GLN A 11 15.38 -11.97 -15.95
N ARG A 12 15.10 -12.42 -14.72
CA ARG A 12 14.74 -13.82 -14.45
C ARG A 12 13.47 -14.24 -15.17
N ALA A 13 12.44 -13.40 -15.18
CA ALA A 13 11.22 -13.68 -15.92
C ALA A 13 11.46 -13.86 -17.42
N GLN A 14 12.31 -13.00 -18.02
CA GLN A 14 12.70 -13.13 -19.44
C GLN A 14 13.51 -14.40 -19.71
N GLN A 15 14.43 -14.76 -18.81
CA GLN A 15 15.21 -15.99 -18.92
C GLN A 15 14.33 -17.22 -18.83
N ASN A 16 13.39 -17.26 -17.89
CA ASN A 16 12.44 -18.36 -17.75
C ASN A 16 11.54 -18.49 -18.99
N LYS A 17 11.04 -17.37 -19.52
CA LYS A 17 10.24 -17.40 -20.76
C LYS A 17 11.01 -18.03 -21.91
N LYS A 18 12.26 -17.61 -22.12
CA LYS A 18 13.13 -18.21 -23.16
C LYS A 18 13.40 -19.69 -22.90
N ALA A 19 13.59 -20.09 -21.66
CA ALA A 19 13.80 -21.48 -21.29
C ALA A 19 12.55 -22.34 -21.52
N GLU A 20 11.35 -21.81 -21.23
CA GLU A 20 10.06 -22.46 -21.50
C GLU A 20 9.82 -22.63 -23.00
N GLU A 21 10.07 -21.58 -23.81
CA GLU A 21 9.97 -21.66 -25.29
C GLU A 21 10.90 -22.73 -25.82
N LYS A 22 12.16 -22.76 -25.37
CA LYS A 22 13.13 -23.79 -25.80
C LYS A 22 12.75 -25.18 -25.33
N LYS A 23 12.17 -25.32 -24.14
CA LYS A 23 11.64 -26.60 -23.63
C LYS A 23 10.50 -27.11 -24.52
N ALA A 24 9.57 -26.23 -24.87
CA ALA A 24 8.45 -26.58 -25.76
C ALA A 24 8.92 -27.04 -27.14
N GLU A 25 9.91 -26.36 -27.74
CA GLU A 25 10.52 -26.77 -29.01
C GLU A 25 11.15 -28.19 -28.94
N LEU A 26 11.88 -28.44 -27.86
CA LEU A 26 12.53 -29.73 -27.62
C LEU A 26 11.52 -30.83 -27.38
N GLU A 27 10.44 -30.58 -26.62
CA GLU A 27 9.36 -31.52 -26.37
C GLU A 27 8.59 -31.84 -27.66
N GLU A 28 8.32 -30.84 -28.50
CA GLU A 28 7.68 -31.05 -29.80
C GLU A 28 8.55 -31.90 -30.71
N PHE A 29 9.84 -31.68 -30.77
CA PHE A 29 10.75 -32.52 -31.53
C PHE A 29 10.74 -33.99 -31.03
N ILE A 30 10.83 -34.17 -29.73
CA ILE A 30 10.78 -35.52 -29.10
C ILE A 30 9.47 -36.20 -29.45
N ARG A 31 8.33 -35.50 -29.38
CA ARG A 31 7.01 -36.06 -29.74
C ARG A 31 6.95 -36.50 -31.18
N ARG A 32 7.48 -35.71 -32.12
CA ARG A 32 7.46 -36.03 -33.57
C ARG A 32 8.36 -37.19 -33.95
N PHE A 33 9.49 -37.36 -33.26
CA PHE A 33 10.55 -38.26 -33.71
C PHE A 33 10.90 -39.39 -32.73
N SER A 34 10.18 -39.51 -31.61
CA SER A 34 10.41 -40.56 -30.59
C SER A 34 10.30 -42.00 -31.16
N ALA A 35 9.39 -42.22 -32.10
CA ALA A 35 9.19 -43.52 -32.74
C ALA A 35 10.10 -43.79 -33.94
N ASN A 36 10.92 -42.84 -34.37
CA ASN A 36 11.79 -42.95 -35.54
C ASN A 36 13.16 -43.49 -35.16
N VAL A 37 13.48 -44.70 -35.56
CA VAL A 37 14.74 -45.39 -35.26
C VAL A 37 15.97 -44.58 -35.65
N ALA A 38 15.97 -43.94 -36.83
CA ALA A 38 17.10 -43.15 -37.33
C ALA A 38 17.34 -41.86 -36.51
N LYS A 39 16.28 -41.34 -35.86
CA LYS A 39 16.36 -40.08 -35.04
C LYS A 39 16.30 -40.32 -33.52
N SER A 40 16.23 -41.58 -33.09
CA SER A 40 16.18 -41.99 -31.67
C SER A 40 17.33 -41.42 -30.85
N LYS A 41 18.56 -41.44 -31.34
CA LYS A 41 19.73 -40.84 -30.68
C LYS A 41 19.57 -39.32 -30.48
N GLN A 42 18.98 -38.61 -31.46
CA GLN A 42 18.73 -37.21 -31.39
C GLN A 42 17.61 -36.86 -30.37
N ALA A 43 16.56 -37.69 -30.33
CA ALA A 43 15.49 -37.52 -29.31
C ALA A 43 16.03 -37.73 -27.90
N THR A 44 16.89 -38.72 -27.68
CA THR A 44 17.54 -38.96 -26.39
C THR A 44 18.46 -37.80 -25.97
N SER A 45 19.25 -37.27 -26.93
CA SER A 45 20.08 -36.09 -26.67
C SER A 45 19.25 -34.88 -26.24
N ARG A 46 18.10 -34.64 -26.89
CA ARG A 46 17.20 -33.52 -26.53
C ARG A 46 16.50 -33.71 -25.20
N LYS A 47 16.16 -34.97 -24.81
CA LYS A 47 15.71 -35.26 -23.44
C LYS A 47 16.72 -34.83 -22.39
N LYS A 48 17.98 -35.16 -22.60
CA LYS A 48 19.07 -34.73 -21.70
C LYS A 48 19.24 -33.20 -21.68
N MET A 49 18.94 -32.50 -22.77
CA MET A 49 18.95 -31.01 -22.78
C MET A 49 17.81 -30.42 -21.96
N ILE A 50 16.61 -31.05 -21.98
CA ILE A 50 15.48 -30.60 -21.13
C ILE A 50 15.81 -30.80 -19.66
N GLU A 51 16.43 -31.94 -19.27
CA GLU A 51 16.86 -32.21 -17.90
C GLU A 51 17.88 -31.19 -17.37
N LYS A 52 18.67 -30.60 -18.28
CA LYS A 52 19.64 -29.55 -17.94
C LYS A 52 19.07 -28.13 -17.96
N LEU A 53 17.85 -27.93 -18.46
CA LEU A 53 17.18 -26.65 -18.44
C LEU A 53 16.67 -26.37 -17.03
N ASN A 54 17.48 -25.63 -16.25
CA ASN A 54 17.03 -25.09 -14.97
C ASN A 54 16.05 -23.96 -15.20
N LEU A 55 14.78 -24.21 -14.87
CA LEU A 55 13.81 -23.14 -14.68
C LEU A 55 13.97 -22.62 -13.26
N ASP A 56 14.54 -21.43 -13.14
CA ASP A 56 14.64 -20.76 -11.84
C ASP A 56 13.23 -20.50 -11.31
N GLU A 57 12.93 -21.06 -10.15
CA GLU A 57 11.67 -20.81 -9.47
C GLU A 57 11.60 -19.35 -9.06
N ILE A 58 10.79 -18.56 -9.75
CA ILE A 58 10.55 -17.16 -9.37
C ILE A 58 9.70 -17.17 -8.12
N LYS A 59 10.34 -17.11 -6.96
CA LYS A 59 9.63 -16.95 -5.68
C LYS A 59 8.85 -15.63 -5.74
N PRO A 60 7.54 -15.66 -5.48
CA PRO A 60 6.77 -14.42 -5.40
C PRO A 60 7.38 -13.52 -4.32
N SER A 61 7.38 -12.21 -4.59
CA SER A 61 7.89 -11.25 -3.62
C SER A 61 7.24 -11.46 -2.25
N SER A 62 8.05 -11.62 -1.21
CA SER A 62 7.57 -11.66 0.17
C SER A 62 7.02 -10.30 0.64
N ARG A 63 7.30 -9.24 -0.12
CA ARG A 63 6.80 -7.90 0.16
C ARG A 63 5.35 -7.78 -0.30
N ARG A 64 4.48 -7.66 0.67
CA ARG A 64 3.07 -7.38 0.47
C ARG A 64 2.81 -5.95 0.94
N TYR A 65 2.12 -5.18 0.13
CA TYR A 65 1.72 -3.82 0.49
C TYR A 65 0.22 -3.82 0.79
N PRO A 66 -0.20 -3.35 1.96
CA PRO A 66 -1.61 -3.07 2.18
C PRO A 66 -2.04 -1.97 1.20
N ALA A 67 -3.21 -2.12 0.62
CA ALA A 67 -3.81 -1.07 -0.19
C ALA A 67 -4.88 -0.36 0.63
N ILE A 68 -4.56 0.81 1.14
CA ILE A 68 -5.53 1.70 1.76
C ILE A 68 -6.11 2.56 0.64
N ILE A 69 -7.38 2.35 0.32
CA ILE A 69 -8.08 3.10 -0.71
C ILE A 69 -9.11 3.96 0.00
N PHE A 70 -8.97 5.27 -0.19
CA PHE A 70 -9.94 6.24 0.29
C PHE A 70 -10.94 6.48 -0.85
N ASP A 71 -12.15 5.97 -0.67
CA ASP A 71 -13.26 6.22 -1.58
C ASP A 71 -14.05 7.41 -1.01
N GLN A 72 -14.16 8.48 -1.77
CA GLN A 72 -14.95 9.65 -1.36
C GLN A 72 -16.43 9.39 -1.59
N GLU A 73 -17.26 9.67 -0.58
CA GLU A 73 -18.72 9.58 -0.71
C GLU A 73 -19.29 10.73 -1.56
N ARG A 74 -18.62 11.87 -1.50
CA ARG A 74 -18.98 13.09 -2.23
C ARG A 74 -17.72 13.72 -2.81
N GLU A 75 -17.83 14.23 -4.02
CA GLU A 75 -16.76 14.99 -4.64
C GLU A 75 -16.52 16.31 -3.90
N ALA A 76 -15.28 16.57 -3.52
CA ALA A 76 -14.89 17.82 -2.88
C ALA A 76 -14.90 18.98 -3.90
N GLY A 77 -15.21 20.18 -3.43
CA GLY A 77 -15.05 21.40 -4.21
C GLY A 77 -13.59 21.75 -4.51
N ASP A 78 -13.37 22.82 -5.23
CA ASP A 78 -12.03 23.23 -5.66
C ASP A 78 -11.17 23.72 -4.49
N GLN A 79 -11.79 24.42 -3.52
CA GLN A 79 -11.12 24.89 -2.31
C GLN A 79 -11.27 23.87 -1.19
N ILE A 80 -10.16 23.31 -0.73
CA ILE A 80 -10.14 22.27 0.30
C ILE A 80 -9.86 22.87 1.69
N LEU A 81 -8.82 23.70 1.80
CA LEU A 81 -8.40 24.30 3.06
C LEU A 81 -7.81 25.69 2.79
N HIS A 82 -8.22 26.65 3.58
CA HIS A 82 -7.63 27.99 3.67
C HIS A 82 -7.12 28.23 5.08
N VAL A 83 -5.89 28.66 5.21
CA VAL A 83 -5.24 28.99 6.49
C VAL A 83 -4.61 30.36 6.36
N GLU A 84 -4.86 31.23 7.33
CA GLU A 84 -4.35 32.61 7.35
C GLU A 84 -3.74 32.96 8.69
N ASN A 85 -2.47 33.39 8.68
CA ASN A 85 -1.70 33.88 9.83
C ASN A 85 -1.75 32.95 11.07
N LEU A 86 -1.85 31.63 10.84
CA LEU A 86 -2.05 30.67 11.91
C LEU A 86 -0.80 30.53 12.78
N SER A 87 -0.98 30.60 14.09
CA SER A 87 0.12 30.46 15.06
C SER A 87 -0.35 29.62 16.25
N ALA A 88 0.55 28.82 16.83
CA ALA A 88 0.26 28.08 18.03
C ALA A 88 1.50 27.88 18.91
N SER A 89 1.25 27.87 20.22
CA SER A 89 2.23 27.60 21.26
C SER A 89 1.72 26.51 22.22
N VAL A 90 2.63 25.83 22.89
CA VAL A 90 2.35 24.90 23.98
C VAL A 90 3.26 25.19 25.13
N ASP A 91 2.71 25.33 26.35
CA ASP A 91 3.44 25.62 27.58
C ASP A 91 4.33 26.87 27.47
N GLY A 92 3.89 27.89 26.70
CA GLY A 92 4.63 29.12 26.47
C GLY A 92 5.73 29.06 25.42
N GLU A 93 5.96 27.88 24.80
CA GLU A 93 6.88 27.70 23.70
C GLU A 93 6.14 27.80 22.35
N VAL A 94 6.56 28.72 21.48
CA VAL A 94 5.96 28.90 20.14
C VAL A 94 6.40 27.75 19.25
N LEU A 95 5.44 26.94 18.77
CA LEU A 95 5.69 25.80 17.90
C LEU A 95 5.72 26.21 16.42
N PHE A 96 4.79 27.06 16.01
CA PHE A 96 4.79 27.65 14.67
C PHE A 96 4.11 29.03 14.70
N LYS A 97 4.43 29.87 13.72
CA LYS A 97 3.94 31.24 13.68
C LYS A 97 3.67 31.70 12.25
N ASN A 98 2.56 32.44 12.09
CA ASN A 98 2.16 33.10 10.84
C ASN A 98 2.19 32.14 9.64
N VAL A 99 1.56 31.00 9.77
CA VAL A 99 1.45 30.04 8.68
C VAL A 99 0.26 30.40 7.79
N ASP A 100 0.53 30.58 6.51
CA ASP A 100 -0.47 30.78 5.46
C ASP A 100 -0.44 29.57 4.52
N LEU A 101 -1.62 29.02 4.19
CA LEU A 101 -1.74 27.87 3.33
C LEU A 101 -3.06 27.88 2.57
N ASN A 102 -3.00 27.71 1.27
CA ASN A 102 -4.16 27.42 0.43
C ASN A 102 -4.01 26.06 -0.20
N MET A 103 -5.02 25.22 -0.02
CA MET A 103 -5.05 23.85 -0.57
C MET A 103 -6.22 23.70 -1.51
N ALA A 104 -5.94 23.32 -2.74
CA ALA A 104 -6.91 23.03 -3.78
C ALA A 104 -7.17 21.53 -3.91
N LYS A 105 -8.22 21.17 -4.65
CA LYS A 105 -8.56 19.80 -4.96
C LYS A 105 -7.41 19.09 -5.69
N GLY A 106 -7.01 17.94 -5.18
CA GLY A 106 -5.94 17.12 -5.74
C GLY A 106 -4.55 17.42 -5.23
N ASP A 107 -4.37 18.49 -4.45
CA ASP A 107 -3.07 18.83 -3.86
C ASP A 107 -2.60 17.76 -2.89
N LYS A 108 -1.28 17.60 -2.86
CA LYS A 108 -0.57 16.75 -1.90
C LYS A 108 0.50 17.59 -1.23
N ILE A 109 0.25 17.93 0.02
CA ILE A 109 1.12 18.84 0.78
C ILE A 109 1.91 18.04 1.81
N VAL A 110 3.20 18.33 1.92
CA VAL A 110 4.08 17.75 2.94
C VAL A 110 4.55 18.89 3.83
N VAL A 111 4.31 18.74 5.13
CA VAL A 111 4.73 19.70 6.14
C VAL A 111 6.02 19.22 6.78
N PHE A 112 7.06 20.04 6.70
CA PHE A 112 8.36 19.78 7.33
C PHE A 112 8.62 20.76 8.47
N SER A 113 9.07 20.23 9.60
CA SER A 113 9.55 21.03 10.74
C SER A 113 10.81 20.40 11.32
N LYS A 114 11.64 21.23 11.95
CA LYS A 114 12.76 20.75 12.78
C LYS A 114 12.29 20.11 14.08
N ASP A 115 11.14 20.53 14.58
CA ASP A 115 10.48 19.98 15.76
C ASP A 115 9.20 19.23 15.35
N SER A 116 9.13 17.94 15.65
CA SER A 116 7.96 17.11 15.37
C SER A 116 6.71 17.58 16.11
N ARG A 117 6.86 18.25 17.28
CA ARG A 117 5.76 18.82 18.03
C ARG A 117 5.03 19.90 17.23
N ALA A 118 5.79 20.72 16.48
CA ALA A 118 5.20 21.76 15.63
C ALA A 118 4.30 21.17 14.53
N THR A 119 4.74 20.08 13.90
CA THR A 119 3.93 19.40 12.90
C THR A 119 2.68 18.77 13.51
N THR A 120 2.81 18.14 14.67
CA THR A 120 1.67 17.57 15.41
C THR A 120 0.68 18.65 15.79
N ALA A 121 1.14 19.73 16.41
CA ALA A 121 0.29 20.86 16.81
C ALA A 121 -0.45 21.50 15.63
N PHE A 122 0.22 21.63 14.48
CA PHE A 122 -0.42 22.15 13.27
C PHE A 122 -1.61 21.27 12.83
N TYR A 123 -1.44 19.95 12.80
CA TYR A 123 -2.54 19.04 12.48
C TYR A 123 -3.62 18.97 13.57
N GLU A 124 -3.25 19.07 14.87
CA GLU A 124 -4.20 19.14 15.97
C GLU A 124 -5.09 20.38 15.89
N VAL A 125 -4.50 21.53 15.53
CA VAL A 125 -5.26 22.78 15.29
C VAL A 125 -6.23 22.59 14.14
N LEU A 126 -5.77 22.08 12.98
CA LEU A 126 -6.63 21.88 11.81
C LEU A 126 -7.78 20.87 12.05
N ASN A 127 -7.62 19.97 13.02
CA ASN A 127 -8.65 19.03 13.44
C ASN A 127 -9.49 19.49 14.65
N ASN A 128 -9.36 20.77 15.05
CA ASN A 128 -10.06 21.35 16.20
C ASN A 128 -9.79 20.64 17.54
N ARG A 129 -8.64 19.95 17.67
CA ARG A 129 -8.19 19.32 18.92
C ARG A 129 -7.35 20.26 19.76
N MET A 130 -6.79 21.30 19.15
CA MET A 130 -6.01 22.34 19.78
C MET A 130 -6.48 23.71 19.29
N THR A 131 -6.59 24.70 20.19
CA THR A 131 -6.93 26.08 19.85
C THR A 131 -5.68 26.82 19.40
N PRO A 132 -5.68 27.52 18.25
CA PRO A 132 -4.55 28.36 17.85
C PRO A 132 -4.45 29.60 18.70
N ASP A 133 -3.25 30.17 18.82
CA ASP A 133 -3.02 31.47 19.51
C ASP A 133 -3.53 32.64 18.68
N SER A 134 -3.38 32.55 17.35
CA SER A 134 -3.84 33.56 16.39
C SER A 134 -4.04 32.96 15.00
N GLY A 135 -4.72 33.71 14.14
CA GLY A 135 -5.04 33.30 12.78
C GLY A 135 -6.34 32.50 12.68
N THR A 136 -6.70 32.17 11.48
CA THR A 136 -7.93 31.44 11.16
C THR A 136 -7.66 30.34 10.15
N PHE A 137 -8.54 29.35 10.12
CA PHE A 137 -8.55 28.35 9.06
C PHE A 137 -9.98 27.91 8.75
N ASP A 138 -10.23 27.65 7.48
CA ASP A 138 -11.52 27.22 6.99
C ASP A 138 -11.38 26.03 6.05
N TRP A 139 -12.13 24.97 6.35
CA TRP A 139 -12.28 23.84 5.45
C TRP A 139 -13.38 24.07 4.46
N GLY A 140 -13.20 23.60 3.23
CA GLY A 140 -14.24 23.66 2.22
C GLY A 140 -15.53 22.97 2.68
N ILE A 141 -16.69 23.58 2.40
CA ILE A 141 -18.04 23.14 2.86
C ILE A 141 -18.32 21.66 2.49
N THR A 142 -17.74 21.17 1.41
CA THR A 142 -17.94 19.80 0.93
C THR A 142 -16.81 18.84 1.33
N THR A 143 -15.87 19.31 2.14
CA THR A 143 -14.69 18.55 2.54
C THR A 143 -14.98 17.70 3.77
N ALA A 144 -14.76 16.39 3.68
CA ALA A 144 -14.75 15.49 4.83
C ALA A 144 -13.29 15.25 5.24
N GLN A 145 -13.01 15.40 6.53
CA GLN A 145 -11.66 15.28 7.08
C GLN A 145 -11.47 13.91 7.73
N SER A 146 -10.27 13.37 7.63
CA SER A 146 -9.85 12.23 8.41
C SER A 146 -8.43 12.48 8.92
N TYR A 147 -8.20 12.25 10.20
CA TYR A 147 -6.93 12.47 10.87
C TYR A 147 -6.36 11.16 11.41
N LEU A 148 -5.11 10.89 11.09
CA LEU A 148 -4.34 9.79 11.66
C LEU A 148 -3.30 10.38 12.63
N PRO A 149 -3.53 10.33 13.95
CA PRO A 149 -2.59 10.85 14.93
C PRO A 149 -1.33 10.00 15.02
N ASN A 150 -0.24 10.61 15.54
CA ASN A 150 1.02 9.91 15.79
C ASN A 150 0.89 8.88 16.91
N ASP A 151 0.09 9.18 17.94
CA ASP A 151 -0.27 8.25 19.01
C ASP A 151 -1.70 7.78 18.80
N ASN A 152 -1.84 6.47 18.64
CA ASN A 152 -3.12 5.80 18.41
C ASN A 152 -3.61 5.02 19.63
N ALA A 153 -2.96 5.13 20.79
CA ALA A 153 -3.28 4.35 21.97
C ALA A 153 -4.74 4.55 22.43
N GLU A 154 -5.28 5.75 22.23
CA GLU A 154 -6.67 6.07 22.57
C GLU A 154 -7.71 5.19 21.85
N PHE A 155 -7.38 4.69 20.64
CA PHE A 155 -8.27 3.86 19.84
C PHE A 155 -8.22 2.37 20.21
N PHE A 156 -7.22 1.94 20.98
CA PHE A 156 -6.96 0.54 21.30
C PHE A 156 -7.01 0.26 22.81
N GLN A 157 -7.96 0.87 23.51
CA GLN A 157 -8.15 0.70 24.96
C GLN A 157 -9.01 -0.50 25.34
N SER A 158 -9.55 -1.23 24.38
CA SER A 158 -10.41 -2.40 24.59
C SER A 158 -9.75 -3.67 24.08
N ASP A 159 -10.07 -4.81 24.70
CA ASP A 159 -9.61 -6.16 24.28
C ASP A 159 -10.39 -6.70 23.07
N LEU A 160 -10.88 -5.83 22.20
CA LEU A 160 -11.59 -6.24 20.99
C LEU A 160 -10.60 -6.76 19.94
N ASN A 161 -10.97 -7.87 19.31
CA ASN A 161 -10.26 -8.30 18.11
C ASN A 161 -10.44 -7.29 16.96
N LEU A 162 -9.60 -7.36 15.95
CA LEU A 162 -9.57 -6.39 14.85
C LEU A 162 -10.89 -6.32 14.06
N VAL A 163 -11.62 -7.43 13.95
CA VAL A 163 -12.92 -7.47 13.27
C VAL A 163 -13.96 -6.69 14.05
N ASP A 164 -14.07 -6.97 15.35
CA ASP A 164 -15.04 -6.31 16.23
C ASP A 164 -14.68 -4.85 16.46
N TRP A 165 -13.39 -4.53 16.52
CA TRP A 165 -12.91 -3.14 16.58
C TRP A 165 -13.35 -2.34 15.35
N LEU A 166 -13.20 -2.86 14.13
CA LEU A 166 -13.65 -2.18 12.91
C LEU A 166 -15.18 -2.05 12.84
N ARG A 167 -15.93 -3.01 13.41
CA ARG A 167 -17.39 -2.97 13.43
C ARG A 167 -17.97 -1.83 14.26
N GLN A 168 -17.22 -1.27 15.19
CA GLN A 168 -17.66 -0.08 15.93
C GLN A 168 -17.90 1.12 15.00
N TRP A 169 -17.18 1.19 13.89
CA TRP A 169 -17.18 2.31 12.93
C TRP A 169 -18.02 2.03 11.67
N THR A 170 -18.57 0.83 11.54
CA THR A 170 -19.35 0.45 10.37
C THR A 170 -20.53 -0.43 10.74
N LYS A 171 -21.66 -0.23 10.07
CA LYS A 171 -22.83 -1.13 10.18
C LYS A 171 -22.69 -2.40 9.32
N THR A 172 -21.53 -2.62 8.75
CA THR A 172 -21.26 -3.73 7.83
C THR A 172 -21.22 -5.06 8.57
N GLU A 173 -21.78 -6.10 7.95
CA GLU A 173 -21.75 -7.47 8.47
C GLU A 173 -20.31 -7.96 8.69
N GLU A 174 -20.11 -8.77 9.72
CA GLU A 174 -18.82 -9.32 10.13
C GLU A 174 -18.07 -9.99 8.98
N GLU A 175 -18.76 -10.79 8.18
CA GLU A 175 -18.15 -11.48 7.05
C GLU A 175 -17.56 -10.51 6.02
N ARG A 176 -18.22 -9.41 5.75
CA ARG A 176 -17.71 -8.36 4.85
C ARG A 176 -16.48 -7.66 5.42
N VAL A 177 -16.45 -7.43 6.74
CA VAL A 177 -15.27 -6.87 7.42
C VAL A 177 -14.10 -7.86 7.35
N ARG A 178 -14.33 -9.14 7.59
CA ARG A 178 -13.32 -10.21 7.42
C ARG A 178 -12.79 -10.26 5.98
N VAL A 179 -13.67 -10.17 4.99
CA VAL A 179 -13.29 -10.11 3.57
C VAL A 179 -12.46 -8.86 3.28
N TYR A 180 -12.80 -7.72 3.89
CA TYR A 180 -12.04 -6.47 3.76
C TYR A 180 -10.60 -6.64 4.27
N LEU A 181 -10.43 -7.24 5.43
CA LEU A 181 -9.11 -7.49 6.02
C LEU A 181 -8.28 -8.50 5.21
N ARG A 182 -8.91 -9.52 4.61
CA ARG A 182 -8.25 -10.65 3.92
C ARG A 182 -7.94 -10.42 2.44
N LYS A 183 -8.63 -9.56 1.72
CA LYS A 183 -8.53 -9.49 0.24
C LYS A 183 -7.13 -9.17 -0.27
N LYS A 184 -6.54 -10.16 -0.96
CA LYS A 184 -5.16 -10.18 -1.52
C LYS A 184 -4.82 -9.03 -2.48
N LYS A 185 -5.79 -8.34 -3.11
CA LYS A 185 -5.50 -7.37 -4.20
C LYS A 185 -5.73 -5.90 -3.86
N LYS A 186 -6.44 -5.57 -2.77
CA LYS A 186 -6.79 -4.16 -2.50
C LYS A 186 -6.95 -3.78 -1.02
N LYS A 187 -6.59 -4.64 -0.03
CA LYS A 187 -6.92 -4.36 1.38
C LYS A 187 -5.85 -4.86 2.37
N MET A 188 -6.13 -4.80 3.63
CA MET A 188 -5.22 -5.12 4.72
C MET A 188 -4.82 -6.59 4.70
N ILE A 189 -3.65 -7.01 4.64
CA ILE A 189 -3.12 -8.35 4.33
C ILE A 189 -3.19 -9.30 5.53
N PHE A 190 -4.20 -9.22 6.37
CA PHE A 190 -4.32 -10.09 7.54
C PHE A 190 -4.70 -11.51 7.14
N SER A 191 -4.06 -12.50 7.75
CA SER A 191 -4.50 -13.90 7.68
C SER A 191 -5.77 -14.11 8.53
N GLY A 192 -6.49 -15.23 8.29
CA GLY A 192 -7.78 -15.45 8.95
C GLY A 192 -7.73 -15.42 10.48
N GLU A 193 -6.63 -15.91 11.07
CA GLU A 193 -6.44 -15.96 12.52
C GLU A 193 -5.88 -14.64 13.09
N GLU A 194 -5.07 -13.91 12.33
CA GLU A 194 -4.52 -12.62 12.75
C GLU A 194 -5.60 -11.54 12.94
N ALA A 195 -6.70 -11.64 12.22
CA ALA A 195 -7.83 -10.71 12.33
C ALA A 195 -8.68 -10.97 13.58
N LEU A 196 -8.49 -12.11 14.26
CA LEU A 196 -9.24 -12.53 15.46
C LEU A 196 -8.39 -12.41 16.73
N LYS A 197 -7.19 -11.97 16.64
CA LYS A 197 -6.31 -11.61 17.78
C LYS A 197 -6.55 -10.13 18.17
#